data_d3debc3a7fea3f176787a5ee5f38fa25
#
_entry.id   d3debc3a7fea3f176787a5ee5f38fa25
#
_cell.length_a   1.000
_cell.length_b   1.000
_cell.length_c   1.000
_cell.angle_alpha   90.00
_cell.angle_beta   90.00
_cell.angle_gamma   90.00
#
_symmetry.space_group_name_H-M   'P 1'
#
loop_
_entity.id
_entity.type
_entity.pdbx_description
1 polymer ?
#
loop_
_entity_poly.entity_id
_entity_poly.type
_entity_poly.pdbx_seq_one_letter_code
_entity_poly.pdbx_strand_id
1 'polypeptide(L)'
;MTCEKERFIWLNGDIVKVSKAKINVLAPTAQFGANVFEGIRCYWNEAKQQLYAFRLKEHYQRLYNSAKLFRMKCPYSMEELECFMKETVKANGYREDIAVRQTLFVDGFGSWFSTEPVGMFIAPI
;
A
#
# COMPACT_ATOMS: atom_id res chain seq x y z
N MET A 1 8.29 -18.43 -22.13
CA MET A 1 8.18 -17.17 -21.37
C MET A 1 6.72 -16.90 -21.04
N THR A 2 6.37 -17.05 -19.79
CA THR A 2 5.03 -16.67 -19.33
C THR A 2 4.98 -15.14 -19.26
N CYS A 3 4.09 -14.54 -20.04
CA CYS A 3 3.78 -13.12 -19.91
C CYS A 3 3.11 -12.92 -18.56
N GLU A 4 3.86 -12.44 -17.58
CA GLU A 4 3.24 -12.03 -16.33
C GLU A 4 2.28 -10.89 -16.60
N LYS A 5 1.04 -11.06 -16.18
CA LYS A 5 0.03 -10.00 -16.28
C LYS A 5 0.50 -8.83 -15.44
N GLU A 6 0.59 -7.64 -16.03
CA GLU A 6 1.02 -6.43 -15.32
C GLU A 6 0.06 -6.13 -14.17
N ARG A 7 0.64 -5.97 -12.96
CA ARG A 7 -0.14 -5.66 -11.76
C ARG A 7 -0.58 -4.20 -11.75
N PHE A 8 -1.73 -3.96 -11.13
CA PHE A 8 -2.21 -2.61 -10.84
C PHE A 8 -1.86 -2.26 -9.40
N ILE A 9 -1.37 -1.04 -9.23
CA ILE A 9 -0.94 -0.47 -7.95
C ILE A 9 -1.79 0.76 -7.67
N TRP A 10 -2.23 0.92 -6.43
CA TRP A 10 -2.80 2.19 -5.98
C TRP A 10 -1.64 3.09 -5.55
N LEU A 11 -1.53 4.26 -6.15
CA LEU A 11 -0.48 5.22 -5.83
C LEU A 11 -1.09 6.62 -5.72
N ASN A 12 -1.08 7.17 -4.52
CA ASN A 12 -1.50 8.56 -4.23
C ASN A 12 -2.85 8.94 -4.86
N GLY A 13 -3.83 8.04 -4.80
CA GLY A 13 -5.19 8.30 -5.29
C GLY A 13 -5.55 7.65 -6.60
N ASP A 14 -4.58 7.14 -7.36
CA ASP A 14 -4.81 6.57 -8.68
C ASP A 14 -4.40 5.11 -8.75
N ILE A 15 -5.21 4.31 -9.43
CA ILE A 15 -4.84 2.93 -9.78
C ILE A 15 -4.09 2.98 -11.10
N VAL A 16 -2.82 2.57 -11.07
CA VAL A 16 -1.92 2.62 -12.22
C VAL A 16 -1.25 1.27 -12.44
N LYS A 17 -0.76 1.04 -13.64
CA LYS A 17 0.05 -0.14 -13.92
C LYS A 17 1.37 -0.05 -13.15
N VAL A 18 1.89 -1.19 -12.70
CA VAL A 18 3.13 -1.24 -11.92
C VAL A 18 4.30 -0.52 -12.62
N SER A 19 4.37 -0.61 -13.95
CA SER A 19 5.40 0.07 -14.74
C SER A 19 5.33 1.60 -14.64
N LYS A 20 4.18 2.14 -14.25
CA LYS A 20 3.95 3.59 -14.09
C LYS A 20 3.88 4.03 -12.63
N ALA A 21 3.97 3.09 -11.68
CA ALA A 21 3.98 3.40 -10.25
C ALA A 21 5.40 3.83 -9.84
N LYS A 22 5.67 5.12 -9.96
CA LYS A 22 7.00 5.69 -9.76
C LYS A 22 6.98 6.83 -8.76
N ILE A 23 8.09 6.99 -8.04
CA ILE A 23 8.34 8.12 -7.16
C ILE A 23 9.65 8.78 -7.56
N ASN A 24 9.89 9.99 -7.09
CA ASN A 24 11.13 10.68 -7.36
C ASN A 24 12.27 10.07 -6.54
N VAL A 25 13.44 9.92 -7.15
CA VAL A 25 14.62 9.37 -6.48
C VAL A 25 15.10 10.28 -5.33
N LEU A 26 14.75 11.56 -5.34
CA LEU A 26 15.09 12.49 -4.27
C LEU A 26 14.05 12.53 -3.14
N ALA A 27 12.98 11.76 -3.24
CA ALA A 27 12.01 11.65 -2.14
C ALA A 27 12.70 11.04 -0.91
N PRO A 28 12.40 11.52 0.30
CA PRO A 28 12.99 10.98 1.53
C PRO A 28 12.85 9.47 1.68
N THR A 29 11.72 8.90 1.22
CA THR A 29 11.55 7.45 1.23
C THR A 29 12.60 6.73 0.40
N ALA A 30 12.98 7.27 -0.75
CA ALA A 30 13.99 6.67 -1.63
C ALA A 30 15.41 6.91 -1.11
N GLN A 31 15.69 8.08 -0.56
CA GLN A 31 17.03 8.41 -0.08
C GLN A 31 17.35 7.84 1.30
N PHE A 32 16.37 7.82 2.21
CA PHE A 32 16.60 7.57 3.62
C PHE A 32 15.73 6.45 4.20
N GLY A 33 14.92 5.79 3.38
CA GLY A 33 14.00 4.76 3.86
C GLY A 33 12.87 5.32 4.72
N ALA A 34 12.44 6.55 4.46
CA ALA A 34 11.39 7.22 5.23
C ALA A 34 10.01 6.68 4.88
N ASN A 35 9.72 5.47 5.35
CA ASN A 35 8.43 4.81 5.12
C ASN A 35 8.10 3.81 6.23
N VAL A 36 6.81 3.48 6.34
CA VAL A 36 6.28 2.42 7.20
C VAL A 36 5.27 1.62 6.41
N PHE A 37 5.16 0.32 6.68
CA PHE A 37 4.26 -0.52 5.90
C PHE A 37 3.69 -1.68 6.69
N GLU A 38 2.61 -2.25 6.15
CA GLU A 38 2.02 -3.51 6.60
C GLU A 38 1.98 -4.50 5.45
N GLY A 39 2.23 -5.76 5.77
CA GLY A 39 2.02 -6.88 4.85
C GLY A 39 0.74 -7.60 5.24
N ILE A 40 -0.29 -7.51 4.41
CA ILE A 40 -1.63 -8.00 4.70
C ILE A 40 -1.90 -9.25 3.88
N ARG A 41 -2.17 -10.37 4.54
CA ARG A 41 -2.53 -11.61 3.86
C ARG A 41 -4.01 -11.58 3.50
N CYS A 42 -4.30 -11.99 2.26
CA CYS A 42 -5.67 -12.20 1.79
C CYS A 42 -5.80 -13.65 1.34
N TYR A 43 -6.79 -14.35 1.88
CA TYR A 43 -7.02 -15.76 1.62
C TYR A 43 -8.22 -15.94 0.70
N TRP A 44 -8.03 -16.75 -0.34
CA TRP A 44 -9.07 -17.06 -1.30
C TRP A 44 -10.02 -18.12 -0.75
N ASN A 45 -11.32 -17.85 -0.83
CA ASN A 45 -12.36 -18.82 -0.47
C ASN A 45 -13.03 -19.32 -1.75
N GLU A 46 -12.74 -20.55 -2.14
CA GLU A 46 -13.23 -21.14 -3.37
C GLU A 46 -14.76 -21.29 -3.37
N ALA A 47 -15.35 -21.67 -2.24
CA ALA A 47 -16.79 -21.84 -2.13
C ALA A 47 -17.56 -20.53 -2.31
N LYS A 48 -17.03 -19.44 -1.81
CA LYS A 48 -17.64 -18.10 -1.89
C LYS A 48 -17.11 -17.25 -3.05
N GLN A 49 -16.09 -17.73 -3.75
CA GLN A 49 -15.44 -17.00 -4.85
C GLN A 49 -15.03 -15.60 -4.43
N GLN A 50 -14.34 -15.50 -3.28
CA GLN A 50 -13.99 -14.21 -2.68
C GLN A 50 -12.67 -14.29 -1.89
N LEU A 51 -11.90 -13.20 -1.95
CA LEU A 51 -10.74 -12.99 -1.09
C LEU A 51 -11.16 -12.36 0.23
N TYR A 52 -10.53 -12.80 1.31
CA TYR A 52 -10.75 -12.26 2.66
C TYR A 52 -9.42 -11.76 3.22
N ALA A 53 -9.35 -10.49 3.56
CA ALA A 53 -8.19 -9.91 4.23
C ALA A 53 -8.15 -10.38 5.69
N PHE A 54 -7.02 -10.93 6.10
CA PHE A 54 -6.84 -11.46 7.44
C PHE A 54 -6.41 -10.36 8.41
N ARG A 55 -7.22 -10.13 9.44
CA ARG A 55 -6.94 -9.18 10.53
C ARG A 55 -6.63 -7.76 10.05
N LEU A 56 -7.43 -7.28 9.11
CA LEU A 56 -7.21 -5.99 8.46
C LEU A 56 -7.19 -4.83 9.46
N LYS A 57 -8.13 -4.82 10.40
CA LYS A 57 -8.25 -3.77 11.41
C LYS A 57 -6.98 -3.67 12.27
N GLU A 58 -6.45 -4.81 12.70
CA GLU A 58 -5.23 -4.86 13.51
C GLU A 58 -4.01 -4.42 12.72
N HIS A 59 -3.93 -4.75 11.43
CA HIS A 59 -2.90 -4.25 10.54
C HIS A 59 -2.94 -2.73 10.44
N TYR A 60 -4.11 -2.15 10.26
CA TYR A 60 -4.23 -0.69 10.16
C TYR A 60 -3.95 0.01 11.48
N GLN A 61 -4.34 -0.60 12.60
CA GLN A 61 -3.98 -0.08 13.91
C GLN A 61 -2.46 0.00 14.07
N ARG A 62 -1.75 -1.05 13.65
CA ARG A 62 -0.30 -1.09 13.71
C ARG A 62 0.33 -0.11 12.72
N LEU A 63 -0.26 0.06 11.54
CA LEU A 63 0.21 1.04 10.56
C LEU A 63 0.17 2.46 11.14
N TYR A 64 -0.95 2.83 11.78
CA TYR A 64 -1.07 4.12 12.46
C TYR A 64 -0.03 4.29 13.57
N ASN A 65 0.18 3.24 14.36
CA ASN A 65 1.19 3.27 15.44
C ASN A 65 2.60 3.44 14.87
N SER A 66 2.92 2.75 13.79
CA SER A 66 4.21 2.87 13.10
C SER A 66 4.41 4.28 12.54
N ALA A 67 3.38 4.83 11.90
CA ALA A 67 3.41 6.20 11.36
C ALA A 67 3.64 7.22 12.48
N LYS A 68 2.95 7.05 13.61
CA LYS A 68 3.09 7.92 14.77
C LYS A 68 4.52 7.90 15.33
N LEU A 69 5.13 6.72 15.43
CA LEU A 69 6.52 6.58 15.88
C LEU A 69 7.50 7.28 14.94
N PHE A 70 7.21 7.26 13.65
CA PHE A 70 8.01 7.91 12.61
C PHE A 70 7.67 9.39 12.45
N ARG A 71 6.70 9.90 13.22
CA ARG A 71 6.16 11.26 13.14
C ARG A 71 5.54 11.58 11.77
N MET A 72 5.11 10.58 11.04
CA MET A 72 4.26 10.74 9.86
C MET A 72 2.80 10.78 10.28
N LYS A 73 2.05 11.71 9.71
CA LYS A 73 0.61 11.75 9.91
C LYS A 73 -0.07 11.07 8.72
N CYS A 74 -0.76 9.97 8.97
CA CYS A 74 -1.54 9.31 7.93
C CYS A 74 -2.72 10.20 7.51
N PRO A 75 -2.81 10.59 6.23
CA PRO A 75 -3.88 11.47 5.77
C PRO A 75 -5.21 10.76 5.55
N TYR A 76 -5.29 9.46 5.80
CA TYR A 76 -6.46 8.64 5.49
C TYR A 76 -7.09 8.05 6.77
N SER A 77 -8.43 7.96 6.76
CA SER A 77 -9.16 7.23 7.80
C SER A 77 -9.00 5.73 7.61
N MET A 78 -9.36 4.95 8.64
CA MET A 78 -9.31 3.49 8.54
C MET A 78 -10.25 2.96 7.45
N GLU A 79 -11.42 3.57 7.29
CA GLU A 79 -12.39 3.23 6.25
C GLU A 79 -11.83 3.53 4.85
N GLU A 80 -11.12 4.63 4.70
CA GLU A 80 -10.46 4.98 3.43
C GLU A 80 -9.34 3.99 3.10
N LEU A 81 -8.50 3.63 4.07
CA LEU A 81 -7.44 2.63 3.88
C LEU A 81 -8.02 1.30 3.39
N GLU A 82 -9.10 0.86 4.00
CA GLU A 82 -9.80 -0.37 3.62
C GLU A 82 -10.40 -0.27 2.22
N CYS A 83 -11.06 0.84 1.92
CA CYS A 83 -11.67 1.08 0.61
C CYS A 83 -10.64 1.03 -0.51
N PHE A 84 -9.53 1.75 -0.36
CA PHE A 84 -8.47 1.80 -1.36
C PHE A 84 -7.79 0.44 -1.56
N MET A 85 -7.61 -0.31 -0.47
CA MET A 85 -7.06 -1.65 -0.55
C MET A 85 -7.99 -2.60 -1.32
N LYS A 86 -9.29 -2.55 -1.04
CA LYS A 86 -10.29 -3.36 -1.75
C LYS A 86 -10.34 -3.02 -3.24
N GLU A 87 -10.31 -1.73 -3.58
CA GLU A 87 -10.27 -1.27 -4.98
C GLU A 87 -9.06 -1.82 -5.72
N THR A 88 -7.90 -1.79 -5.07
CA THR A 88 -6.65 -2.29 -5.66
C THR A 88 -6.69 -3.78 -5.90
N VAL A 89 -7.18 -4.55 -4.93
CA VAL A 89 -7.32 -6.00 -5.04
C VAL A 89 -8.30 -6.37 -6.17
N LYS A 90 -9.44 -5.68 -6.23
CA LYS A 90 -10.45 -5.89 -7.29
C LYS A 90 -9.91 -5.59 -8.67
N ALA A 91 -9.11 -4.52 -8.81
CA ALA A 91 -8.52 -4.15 -10.09
C ALA A 91 -7.61 -5.23 -10.65
N ASN A 92 -7.00 -6.04 -9.80
CA ASN A 92 -6.11 -7.13 -10.19
C ASN A 92 -6.84 -8.44 -10.49
N GLY A 93 -8.01 -8.66 -9.90
CA GLY A 93 -8.83 -9.84 -10.16
C GLY A 93 -8.22 -11.18 -9.74
N TYR A 94 -7.44 -11.21 -8.68
CA TYR A 94 -6.83 -12.44 -8.19
C TYR A 94 -7.86 -13.41 -7.63
N ARG A 95 -7.67 -14.71 -7.94
CA ARG A 95 -8.50 -15.83 -7.45
C ARG A 95 -7.64 -16.85 -6.72
N GLU A 96 -6.71 -16.37 -5.92
CA GLU A 96 -5.75 -17.16 -5.16
C GLU A 96 -5.31 -16.38 -3.93
N ASP A 97 -4.65 -17.04 -3.01
CA ASP A 97 -4.08 -16.37 -1.84
C ASP A 97 -3.03 -15.36 -2.29
N ILE A 98 -3.11 -14.15 -1.75
CA ILE A 98 -2.17 -13.08 -2.06
C ILE A 98 -1.71 -12.39 -0.78
N ALA A 99 -0.63 -11.64 -0.89
CA ALA A 99 -0.22 -10.68 0.12
C ALA A 99 -0.30 -9.28 -0.48
N VAL A 100 -0.69 -8.31 0.34
CA VAL A 100 -0.80 -6.91 -0.08
C VAL A 100 0.11 -6.08 0.82
N ARG A 101 1.00 -5.31 0.21
CA ARG A 101 1.81 -4.32 0.93
C ARG A 101 1.14 -2.96 0.84
N GLN A 102 0.85 -2.38 1.99
CA GLN A 102 0.28 -1.03 2.09
C GLN A 102 1.29 -0.16 2.83
N THR A 103 1.81 0.84 2.14
CA THR A 103 2.96 1.62 2.59
C THR A 103 2.62 3.10 2.65
N LEU A 104 2.93 3.73 3.79
CA LEU A 104 2.96 5.19 3.93
C LEU A 104 4.42 5.64 3.77
N PHE A 105 4.66 6.65 2.95
CA PHE A 105 6.02 7.10 2.68
C PHE A 105 6.11 8.63 2.63
N VAL A 106 7.29 9.14 2.97
CA VAL A 106 7.54 10.58 2.81
C VAL A 106 7.95 10.84 1.35
N ASP A 107 7.13 11.61 0.67
CA ASP A 107 7.24 11.94 -0.75
C ASP A 107 7.90 13.32 -0.95
N GLY A 108 7.90 13.81 -2.17
CA GLY A 108 8.43 15.13 -2.52
C GLY A 108 9.95 15.18 -2.51
N PHE A 109 10.47 16.36 -2.18
CA PHE A 109 11.90 16.62 -2.09
C PHE A 109 12.19 17.09 -0.67
N GLY A 110 13.03 16.38 0.06
CA GLY A 110 13.28 16.74 1.44
C GLY A 110 14.58 16.17 2.00
N SER A 111 14.80 16.50 3.26
CA SER A 111 15.94 16.01 4.02
C SER A 111 15.56 14.75 4.80
N TRP A 112 16.55 14.17 5.49
CA TRP A 112 16.38 12.95 6.28
C TRP A 112 15.41 13.11 7.45
N PHE A 113 15.12 14.35 7.89
CA PHE A 113 14.15 14.60 8.96
C PHE A 113 12.78 15.07 8.45
N SER A 114 12.55 15.10 7.15
CA SER A 114 11.25 15.47 6.59
C SER A 114 10.21 14.41 6.91
N THR A 115 9.00 14.85 7.29
CA THR A 115 7.88 13.97 7.64
C THR A 115 6.66 14.17 6.72
N GLU A 116 6.75 15.07 5.76
CA GLU A 116 5.68 15.38 4.81
C GLU A 116 6.26 15.85 3.47
N PRO A 117 5.51 15.81 2.37
CA PRO A 117 4.15 15.24 2.29
C PRO A 117 4.16 13.71 2.45
N VAL A 118 3.06 13.16 2.95
CA VAL A 118 2.90 11.72 3.10
C VAL A 118 2.12 11.17 1.93
N GLY A 119 2.75 10.25 1.20
CA GLY A 119 2.11 9.48 0.15
C GLY A 119 1.76 8.07 0.62
N MET A 120 0.99 7.36 -0.19
CA MET A 120 0.68 5.95 0.06
C MET A 120 0.68 5.18 -1.24
N PHE A 121 1.18 3.94 -1.18
CA PHE A 121 0.92 2.98 -2.25
C PHE A 121 0.40 1.67 -1.67
N ILE A 122 -0.36 0.96 -2.50
CA ILE A 122 -0.91 -0.35 -2.17
C ILE A 122 -0.55 -1.29 -3.31
N ALA A 123 0.18 -2.35 -2.99
CA ALA A 123 0.71 -3.27 -3.99
C ALA A 123 0.44 -4.73 -3.61
N PRO A 124 -0.28 -5.49 -4.45
CA PRO A 124 -0.25 -6.94 -4.33
C PRO A 124 1.16 -7.45 -4.64
N ILE A 125 1.63 -8.37 -3.85
CA ILE A 125 3.01 -8.89 -3.98
C ILE A 125 3.03 -10.40 -4.03
#